data_e4a01b39af2770d24d122bee9a5d9f68
#
_entry.id   e4a01b39af2770d24d122bee9a5d9f68
#
_cell.length_a   1.000
_cell.length_b   1.000
_cell.length_c   1.000
_cell.angle_alpha   90.00
_cell.angle_beta   90.00
_cell.angle_gamma   90.00
#
_symmetry.space_group_name_H-M   'P 1'
#
loop_
_entity.id
_entity.type
_entity.pdbx_description
1 polymer ?
#
loop_
_entity_poly.entity_id
_entity_poly.type
_entity_poly.pdbx_seq_one_letter_code
_entity_poly.pdbx_strand_id
1 'polypeptide(L)'
;MRFGILSRGIARIPFLSALTGADIQFLRFGRKSVDAIAGWGLRPSTHKARAYAQKNTLPYVALEDGFLRSFGTGAHCPPLSMVVDKKGIYYDSTQSSELEILLNSATDLETQFGGLAELAHEKILALSLSKYNHAPAIAQGVLRSDDKGRVLVIDQTVGDMSVSLGGATALSFQQMLAAALNENPEATIYVKTHPEVSSGHKSGYYSMVASDARVVLLREPANPLSLIARMDRVYVVTSTMGFEALLAGKPVTCFGTPWYAGWGATDDRNIAAEVRTRRVRSRSVRELFIAAYLSYSRYLNPETRQTGDISHVISWLELQRKISTRYDDRMICVGFRRWKAENLRPMLSLHPGKVK
;
A
#
# COMPACT_ATOMS: atom_id res chain seq x y z
N MET A 1 -0.39 -26.45 1.19
CA MET A 1 0.31 -25.96 -0.01
C MET A 1 1.70 -25.55 0.39
N ARG A 2 2.74 -25.91 -0.40
CA ARG A 2 4.14 -25.60 -0.13
C ARG A 2 4.66 -24.61 -1.17
N PHE A 3 5.17 -23.45 -0.72
CA PHE A 3 5.76 -22.46 -1.60
C PHE A 3 7.28 -22.55 -1.60
N GLY A 4 7.86 -22.70 -2.80
CA GLY A 4 9.29 -22.59 -3.02
C GLY A 4 9.71 -21.12 -3.16
N ILE A 5 10.70 -20.68 -2.38
CA ILE A 5 11.22 -19.31 -2.42
C ILE A 5 12.70 -19.32 -2.77
N LEU A 6 13.10 -18.52 -3.78
CA LEU A 6 14.48 -18.36 -4.19
C LEU A 6 15.17 -17.15 -3.56
N SER A 7 14.38 -16.18 -3.05
CA SER A 7 14.90 -14.96 -2.44
C SER A 7 15.16 -15.14 -0.95
N ARG A 8 16.40 -14.90 -0.50
CA ARG A 8 16.74 -14.88 0.94
C ARG A 8 16.00 -13.79 1.71
N GLY A 9 15.73 -12.64 1.06
CA GLY A 9 15.01 -11.54 1.68
C GLY A 9 13.58 -11.96 2.04
N ILE A 10 12.87 -12.60 1.10
CA ILE A 10 11.51 -13.10 1.34
C ILE A 10 11.52 -14.20 2.40
N ALA A 11 12.46 -15.16 2.33
CA ALA A 11 12.54 -16.27 3.28
C ALA A 11 12.84 -15.81 4.72
N ARG A 12 13.32 -14.59 4.91
CA ARG A 12 13.60 -13.99 6.24
C ARG A 12 12.44 -13.17 6.80
N ILE A 13 11.35 -13.01 6.04
CA ILE A 13 10.17 -12.31 6.57
C ILE A 13 9.62 -13.13 7.75
N PRO A 14 9.50 -12.52 8.93
CA PRO A 14 8.98 -13.22 10.10
C PRO A 14 7.55 -13.73 9.86
N PHE A 15 7.26 -14.94 10.32
CA PHE A 15 5.92 -15.55 10.28
C PHE A 15 5.31 -15.64 8.86
N LEU A 16 6.17 -15.77 7.85
CA LEU A 16 5.74 -15.81 6.44
C LEU A 16 4.74 -16.95 6.17
N SER A 17 4.88 -18.11 6.85
CA SER A 17 3.92 -19.21 6.73
C SER A 17 2.52 -18.82 7.22
N ALA A 18 2.43 -18.13 8.36
CA ALA A 18 1.15 -17.62 8.87
C ALA A 18 0.51 -16.57 7.96
N LEU A 19 1.34 -15.66 7.40
CA LEU A 19 0.89 -14.63 6.45
C LEU A 19 0.43 -15.22 5.11
N THR A 20 1.11 -16.28 4.63
CA THR A 20 0.78 -16.87 3.32
C THR A 20 -0.22 -18.01 3.40
N GLY A 21 -0.42 -18.60 4.60
CA GLY A 21 -1.19 -19.82 4.79
C GLY A 21 -0.56 -21.03 4.08
N ALA A 22 0.76 -21.04 3.90
CA ALA A 22 1.50 -22.10 3.20
C ALA A 22 2.81 -22.44 3.91
N ASP A 23 3.27 -23.67 3.75
CA ASP A 23 4.62 -24.06 4.17
C ASP A 23 5.66 -23.40 3.27
N ILE A 24 6.65 -22.77 3.86
CA ILE A 24 7.68 -22.05 3.13
C ILE A 24 8.95 -22.88 3.02
N GLN A 25 9.41 -23.12 1.82
CA GLN A 25 10.66 -23.82 1.53
C GLN A 25 11.64 -22.92 0.78
N PHE A 26 12.79 -22.64 1.39
CA PHE A 26 13.88 -21.97 0.71
C PHE A 26 14.60 -22.93 -0.22
N LEU A 27 14.57 -22.64 -1.53
CA LEU A 27 15.19 -23.47 -2.56
C LEU A 27 16.63 -23.02 -2.80
N ARG A 28 17.58 -23.67 -2.12
CA ARG A 28 19.00 -23.34 -2.24
C ARG A 28 19.75 -24.27 -3.20
N PHE A 29 19.54 -25.56 -3.06
CA PHE A 29 20.11 -26.61 -3.91
C PHE A 29 19.19 -27.85 -3.86
N GLY A 30 18.98 -28.48 -5.02
CA GLY A 30 18.22 -29.72 -5.15
C GLY A 30 16.71 -29.54 -5.36
N ARG A 31 16.09 -30.58 -5.92
CA ARG A 31 14.63 -30.66 -6.13
C ARG A 31 13.93 -30.92 -4.79
N LYS A 32 13.40 -29.89 -4.19
CA LYS A 32 12.39 -30.06 -3.13
C LYS A 32 11.01 -30.11 -3.78
N SER A 33 10.15 -30.99 -3.32
CA SER A 33 8.75 -31.03 -3.77
C SER A 33 8.02 -29.81 -3.24
N VAL A 34 7.69 -28.88 -4.15
CA VAL A 34 6.89 -27.68 -3.85
C VAL A 34 5.73 -27.61 -4.81
N ASP A 35 4.64 -26.98 -4.39
CA ASP A 35 3.41 -26.90 -5.16
C ASP A 35 3.37 -25.62 -6.04
N ALA A 36 4.14 -24.60 -5.68
CA ALA A 36 4.25 -23.35 -6.42
C ALA A 36 5.56 -22.61 -6.07
N ILE A 37 5.96 -21.67 -6.91
CA ILE A 37 7.09 -20.76 -6.64
C ILE A 37 6.54 -19.39 -6.27
N ALA A 38 6.96 -18.85 -5.13
CA ALA A 38 6.54 -17.53 -4.69
C ALA A 38 7.68 -16.49 -4.82
N GLY A 39 7.30 -15.27 -5.20
CA GLY A 39 8.20 -14.14 -5.36
C GLY A 39 7.51 -12.82 -5.08
N TRP A 40 8.28 -11.72 -4.94
CA TRP A 40 7.74 -10.41 -4.58
C TRP A 40 7.20 -9.67 -5.80
N GLY A 41 5.90 -9.76 -6.02
CA GLY A 41 5.20 -9.17 -7.14
C GLY A 41 5.78 -9.57 -8.49
N LEU A 42 5.84 -8.61 -9.40
CA LEU A 42 6.41 -8.75 -10.74
C LEU A 42 7.73 -7.96 -10.90
N ARG A 43 8.39 -7.59 -9.80
CA ARG A 43 9.64 -6.83 -9.83
C ARG A 43 10.71 -7.53 -10.68
N PRO A 44 11.62 -6.78 -11.32
CA PRO A 44 12.73 -7.40 -12.10
C PRO A 44 13.53 -8.43 -11.30
N SER A 45 13.70 -8.22 -9.99
CA SER A 45 14.37 -9.17 -9.09
C SER A 45 13.71 -10.55 -8.98
N THR A 46 12.44 -10.69 -9.40
CA THR A 46 11.72 -11.98 -9.41
C THR A 46 11.89 -12.77 -10.69
N HIS A 47 12.62 -12.25 -11.67
CA HIS A 47 12.83 -12.92 -12.96
C HIS A 47 13.29 -14.37 -12.79
N LYS A 48 14.29 -14.63 -11.91
CA LYS A 48 14.78 -15.98 -11.64
C LYS A 48 13.70 -16.91 -11.07
N ALA A 49 12.86 -16.41 -10.19
CA ALA A 49 11.77 -17.18 -9.58
C ALA A 49 10.70 -17.54 -10.64
N ARG A 50 10.32 -16.57 -11.48
CA ARG A 50 9.35 -16.79 -12.58
C ARG A 50 9.90 -17.76 -13.63
N ALA A 51 11.16 -17.59 -14.05
CA ALA A 51 11.79 -18.51 -14.98
C ALA A 51 11.91 -19.93 -14.41
N TYR A 52 12.22 -20.09 -13.12
CA TYR A 52 12.23 -21.38 -12.46
C TYR A 52 10.85 -22.03 -12.42
N ALA A 53 9.79 -21.27 -12.08
CA ALA A 53 8.41 -21.73 -12.11
C ALA A 53 8.03 -22.26 -13.51
N GLN A 54 8.27 -21.47 -14.54
CA GLN A 54 8.01 -21.81 -15.94
C GLN A 54 8.75 -23.08 -16.37
N LYS A 55 10.07 -23.16 -16.10
CA LYS A 55 10.90 -24.32 -16.48
C LYS A 55 10.43 -25.62 -15.84
N ASN A 56 9.86 -25.56 -14.62
CA ASN A 56 9.41 -26.73 -13.88
C ASN A 56 7.89 -26.94 -13.94
N THR A 57 7.19 -26.20 -14.79
CA THR A 57 5.71 -26.26 -14.95
C THR A 57 4.99 -26.08 -13.62
N LEU A 58 5.52 -25.19 -12.78
CA LEU A 58 4.92 -24.82 -11.48
C LEU A 58 4.22 -23.46 -11.58
N PRO A 59 3.11 -23.27 -10.85
CA PRO A 59 2.50 -21.96 -10.73
C PRO A 59 3.46 -20.94 -10.09
N TYR A 60 3.40 -19.69 -10.55
CA TYR A 60 4.01 -18.56 -9.85
C TYR A 60 2.99 -17.89 -8.96
N VAL A 61 3.36 -17.55 -7.74
CA VAL A 61 2.53 -16.84 -6.75
C VAL A 61 3.20 -15.51 -6.44
N ALA A 62 2.49 -14.42 -6.69
CA ALA A 62 2.96 -13.09 -6.37
C ALA A 62 2.64 -12.75 -4.92
N LEU A 63 3.66 -12.38 -4.15
CA LEU A 63 3.54 -11.85 -2.79
C LEU A 63 3.76 -10.34 -2.84
N GLU A 64 2.97 -9.58 -2.09
CA GLU A 64 3.18 -8.14 -1.95
C GLU A 64 2.73 -7.69 -0.55
N ASP A 65 3.19 -6.52 -0.10
CA ASP A 65 2.69 -5.89 1.11
C ASP A 65 1.16 -5.70 1.04
N GLY A 66 0.45 -6.02 2.11
CA GLY A 66 -0.97 -5.72 2.24
C GLY A 66 -1.24 -4.21 2.35
N PHE A 67 -2.50 -3.82 2.22
CA PHE A 67 -2.90 -2.41 2.22
C PHE A 67 -2.81 -1.74 3.60
N LEU A 68 -2.85 -2.50 4.68
CA LEU A 68 -2.55 -2.07 6.05
C LEU A 68 -1.35 -2.88 6.56
N ARG A 69 -0.13 -2.39 6.31
CA ARG A 69 1.08 -3.21 6.42
C ARG A 69 1.71 -3.23 7.80
N SER A 70 2.06 -2.07 8.33
CA SER A 70 2.86 -1.99 9.57
C SER A 70 2.91 -0.56 10.11
N PHE A 71 3.50 -0.40 11.29
CA PHE A 71 3.72 0.93 11.85
C PHE A 71 4.73 1.73 11.01
N GLY A 72 5.94 1.20 10.80
CA GLY A 72 7.01 1.85 10.04
C GLY A 72 7.35 1.12 8.75
N THR A 73 8.44 1.54 8.12
CA THR A 73 8.98 0.98 6.88
C THR A 73 10.22 0.12 7.12
N GLY A 74 10.63 -0.64 6.12
CA GLY A 74 11.88 -1.39 6.11
C GLY A 74 11.84 -2.70 6.91
N ALA A 75 13.02 -3.30 7.06
CA ALA A 75 13.18 -4.64 7.67
C ALA A 75 12.91 -4.67 9.19
N HIS A 76 13.01 -3.53 9.86
CA HIS A 76 12.75 -3.41 11.29
C HIS A 76 11.25 -3.40 11.63
N CYS A 77 10.40 -3.15 10.64
CA CYS A 77 8.95 -3.21 10.75
C CYS A 77 8.41 -4.29 9.80
N PRO A 78 8.44 -5.56 10.20
CA PRO A 78 7.95 -6.65 9.35
C PRO A 78 6.48 -6.45 8.98
N PRO A 79 6.04 -7.00 7.83
CA PRO A 79 4.66 -6.87 7.40
C PRO A 79 3.72 -7.60 8.36
N LEU A 80 2.62 -6.95 8.73
CA LEU A 80 1.52 -7.53 9.49
C LEU A 80 0.38 -7.95 8.56
N SER A 81 0.45 -7.54 7.30
CA SER A 81 -0.46 -7.99 6.25
C SER A 81 0.29 -8.24 4.95
N MET A 82 -0.25 -9.14 4.15
CA MET A 82 0.33 -9.56 2.88
C MET A 82 -0.76 -9.91 1.87
N VAL A 83 -0.48 -9.62 0.61
CA VAL A 83 -1.24 -10.13 -0.53
C VAL A 83 -0.55 -11.39 -1.05
N VAL A 84 -1.35 -12.39 -1.40
CA VAL A 84 -0.92 -13.67 -2.00
C VAL A 84 -1.78 -13.92 -3.22
N ASP A 85 -1.27 -13.61 -4.39
CA ASP A 85 -2.01 -13.72 -5.66
C ASP A 85 -1.44 -14.83 -6.54
N LYS A 86 -2.30 -15.75 -6.95
CA LYS A 86 -1.94 -16.92 -7.76
C LYS A 86 -2.23 -16.72 -9.25
N LYS A 87 -2.84 -15.58 -9.62
CA LYS A 87 -3.24 -15.26 -11.00
C LYS A 87 -2.45 -14.12 -11.59
N GLY A 88 -2.20 -13.07 -10.80
CA GLY A 88 -1.50 -11.87 -11.22
C GLY A 88 -0.97 -11.09 -10.03
N ILE A 89 -1.24 -9.80 -9.99
CA ILE A 89 -1.07 -8.91 -8.83
C ILE A 89 -1.93 -7.66 -9.03
N TYR A 90 -2.51 -7.12 -7.97
CA TYR A 90 -3.47 -6.02 -8.02
C TYR A 90 -3.02 -4.77 -8.76
N TYR A 91 -1.72 -4.47 -8.82
CA TYR A 91 -1.19 -3.28 -9.49
C TYR A 91 -0.85 -3.51 -10.98
N ASP A 92 -1.01 -4.72 -11.49
CA ASP A 92 -0.83 -5.04 -12.91
C ASP A 92 -2.20 -5.04 -13.61
N SER A 93 -2.49 -3.99 -14.36
CA SER A 93 -3.73 -3.86 -15.12
C SER A 93 -3.69 -4.57 -16.48
N THR A 94 -2.55 -5.14 -16.89
CA THR A 94 -2.42 -5.83 -18.18
C THR A 94 -3.08 -7.21 -18.17
N GLN A 95 -3.29 -7.79 -17.00
CA GLN A 95 -3.92 -9.10 -16.80
C GLN A 95 -4.79 -9.08 -15.54
N SER A 96 -5.69 -10.07 -15.44
CA SER A 96 -6.54 -10.19 -14.26
C SER A 96 -5.75 -10.69 -13.05
N SER A 97 -5.92 -10.04 -11.90
CA SER A 97 -5.50 -10.50 -10.58
C SER A 97 -6.61 -11.29 -9.88
N GLU A 98 -6.31 -12.01 -8.79
CA GLU A 98 -7.37 -12.60 -7.95
C GLU A 98 -8.32 -11.53 -7.40
N LEU A 99 -7.83 -10.31 -7.12
CA LEU A 99 -8.67 -9.18 -6.73
C LEU A 99 -9.65 -8.76 -7.83
N GLU A 100 -9.19 -8.65 -9.08
CA GLU A 100 -10.05 -8.30 -10.21
C GLU A 100 -11.09 -9.39 -10.49
N ILE A 101 -10.70 -10.66 -10.37
CA ILE A 101 -11.61 -11.80 -10.49
C ILE A 101 -12.68 -11.75 -9.39
N LEU A 102 -12.29 -11.48 -8.15
CA LEU A 102 -13.21 -11.35 -7.03
C LEU A 102 -14.19 -10.20 -7.24
N LEU A 103 -13.72 -9.04 -7.68
CA LEU A 103 -14.55 -7.86 -7.96
C LEU A 103 -15.54 -8.10 -9.13
N ASN A 104 -15.21 -8.96 -10.08
CA ASN A 104 -16.12 -9.36 -11.16
C ASN A 104 -17.07 -10.49 -10.75
N SER A 105 -16.82 -11.17 -9.63
CA SER A 105 -17.65 -12.29 -9.20
C SER A 105 -19.03 -11.83 -8.70
N ALA A 106 -19.97 -12.77 -8.59
CA ALA A 106 -21.26 -12.55 -7.95
C ALA A 106 -21.23 -12.79 -6.43
N THR A 107 -20.03 -12.97 -5.84
CA THR A 107 -19.87 -13.23 -4.41
C THR A 107 -20.42 -12.06 -3.59
N ASP A 108 -21.31 -12.37 -2.67
CA ASP A 108 -21.85 -11.41 -1.70
C ASP A 108 -20.85 -11.24 -0.54
N LEU A 109 -19.93 -10.28 -0.72
CA LEU A 109 -18.92 -9.96 0.27
C LEU A 109 -19.51 -9.22 1.48
N GLU A 110 -20.62 -8.50 1.30
CA GLU A 110 -21.31 -7.79 2.39
C GLU A 110 -21.86 -8.77 3.43
N THR A 111 -22.54 -9.82 3.00
CA THR A 111 -23.03 -10.85 3.93
C THR A 111 -21.89 -11.51 4.71
N GLN A 112 -20.71 -11.69 4.07
CA GLN A 112 -19.60 -12.37 4.71
C GLN A 112 -18.82 -11.46 5.66
N PHE A 113 -18.63 -10.19 5.33
CA PHE A 113 -17.68 -9.29 6.01
C PHE A 113 -18.29 -7.97 6.52
N GLY A 114 -19.58 -7.68 6.25
CA GLY A 114 -20.17 -6.36 6.44
C GLY A 114 -19.96 -5.74 7.82
N GLY A 115 -20.20 -6.48 8.90
CA GLY A 115 -19.98 -5.97 10.26
C GLY A 115 -18.50 -5.70 10.57
N LEU A 116 -17.59 -6.57 10.12
CA LEU A 116 -16.15 -6.37 10.27
C LEU A 116 -15.67 -5.19 9.41
N ALA A 117 -16.23 -5.03 8.20
CA ALA A 117 -15.89 -3.95 7.30
C ALA A 117 -16.23 -2.58 7.88
N GLU A 118 -17.40 -2.45 8.49
CA GLU A 118 -17.83 -1.20 9.13
C GLU A 118 -16.88 -0.78 10.25
N LEU A 119 -16.66 -1.68 11.20
CA LEU A 119 -15.73 -1.44 12.31
C LEU A 119 -14.30 -1.13 11.85
N ALA A 120 -13.81 -1.85 10.83
CA ALA A 120 -12.47 -1.62 10.32
C ALA A 120 -12.36 -0.28 9.60
N HIS A 121 -13.35 0.10 8.78
CA HIS A 121 -13.39 1.37 8.07
C HIS A 121 -13.44 2.54 9.04
N GLU A 122 -14.34 2.51 10.02
CA GLU A 122 -14.44 3.54 11.06
C GLU A 122 -13.12 3.73 11.81
N LYS A 123 -12.49 2.62 12.25
CA LYS A 123 -11.20 2.67 12.94
C LYS A 123 -10.06 3.16 12.06
N ILE A 124 -10.02 2.76 10.79
CA ILE A 124 -9.02 3.25 9.83
C ILE A 124 -9.11 4.77 9.71
N LEU A 125 -10.30 5.33 9.57
CA LEU A 125 -10.50 6.77 9.48
C LEU A 125 -10.21 7.48 10.81
N ALA A 126 -10.78 7.01 11.91
CA ALA A 126 -10.62 7.62 13.24
C ALA A 126 -9.15 7.64 13.69
N LEU A 127 -8.41 6.58 13.39
CA LEU A 127 -6.99 6.48 13.71
C LEU A 127 -6.09 6.94 12.56
N SER A 128 -6.63 7.39 11.44
CA SER A 128 -5.88 7.73 10.22
C SER A 128 -4.86 6.66 9.85
N LEU A 129 -5.28 5.38 9.78
CA LEU A 129 -4.40 4.26 9.45
C LEU A 129 -4.21 4.13 7.95
N SER A 130 -2.99 3.92 7.53
CA SER A 130 -2.54 3.78 6.14
C SER A 130 -1.62 2.55 6.00
N LYS A 131 -1.07 2.35 4.81
CA LYS A 131 -0.09 1.29 4.58
C LYS A 131 1.09 1.37 5.54
N TYR A 132 1.56 2.58 5.87
CA TYR A 132 2.62 2.89 6.86
C TYR A 132 2.13 3.96 7.82
N ASN A 133 2.35 3.79 9.11
CA ASN A 133 1.65 4.53 10.16
C ASN A 133 2.55 5.41 11.05
N HIS A 134 3.85 5.49 10.71
CA HIS A 134 4.85 6.25 11.49
C HIS A 134 4.86 7.76 11.22
N ALA A 135 4.29 8.19 10.07
CA ALA A 135 4.29 9.59 9.72
C ALA A 135 3.32 10.37 10.63
N PRO A 136 3.70 11.59 11.08
CA PRO A 136 2.83 12.42 11.90
C PRO A 136 1.61 12.92 11.13
N ALA A 137 0.61 13.38 11.84
CA ALA A 137 -0.47 14.14 11.22
C ALA A 137 0.09 15.40 10.54
N ILE A 138 -0.60 15.88 9.49
CA ILE A 138 -0.20 17.13 8.82
C ILE A 138 -0.20 18.29 9.83
N ALA A 139 0.92 19.01 9.92
CA ALA A 139 1.06 20.11 10.87
C ALA A 139 0.18 21.31 10.49
N GLN A 140 -0.21 22.09 11.49
CA GLN A 140 -0.86 23.38 11.25
C GLN A 140 0.12 24.32 10.53
N GLY A 141 -0.38 25.11 9.58
CA GLY A 141 0.44 26.06 8.82
C GLY A 141 1.19 25.51 7.62
N VAL A 142 1.19 24.17 7.39
CA VAL A 142 1.72 23.57 6.15
C VAL A 142 0.80 23.86 4.96
N LEU A 143 -0.49 23.89 5.19
CA LEU A 143 -1.48 24.29 4.19
C LEU A 143 -1.76 25.79 4.33
N ARG A 144 -1.98 26.48 3.21
CA ARG A 144 -2.29 27.91 3.20
C ARG A 144 -3.58 28.18 3.93
N SER A 145 -3.66 29.33 4.58
CA SER A 145 -4.87 29.76 5.33
C SER A 145 -5.91 30.43 4.44
N ASP A 146 -5.51 30.92 3.27
CA ASP A 146 -6.31 31.68 2.31
C ASP A 146 -6.83 30.83 1.13
N ASP A 147 -6.72 29.49 1.22
CA ASP A 147 -7.19 28.58 0.18
C ASP A 147 -8.70 28.69 -0.01
N LYS A 148 -9.13 28.95 -1.24
CA LYS A 148 -10.53 28.87 -1.67
C LYS A 148 -10.99 27.43 -1.96
N GLY A 149 -10.04 26.53 -2.14
CA GLY A 149 -10.22 25.09 -2.32
C GLY A 149 -8.86 24.40 -2.28
N ARG A 150 -8.84 23.11 -1.93
CA ARG A 150 -7.61 22.33 -1.78
C ARG A 150 -7.67 21.05 -2.60
N VAL A 151 -6.82 20.99 -3.59
CA VAL A 151 -6.71 19.83 -4.48
C VAL A 151 -5.38 19.11 -4.22
N LEU A 152 -5.43 17.82 -4.04
CA LEU A 152 -4.24 17.00 -3.81
C LEU A 152 -3.87 16.23 -5.08
N VAL A 153 -2.64 16.39 -5.52
CA VAL A 153 -2.01 15.65 -6.62
C VAL A 153 -0.92 14.76 -6.04
N ILE A 154 -0.97 13.47 -6.32
CA ILE A 154 -0.04 12.50 -5.74
C ILE A 154 1.08 12.18 -6.72
N ASP A 155 2.32 12.50 -6.32
CA ASP A 155 3.53 12.06 -7.02
C ASP A 155 3.88 10.60 -6.68
N GLN A 156 4.58 9.94 -7.58
CA GLN A 156 5.11 8.59 -7.40
C GLN A 156 6.59 8.57 -7.77
N THR A 157 7.30 7.50 -7.37
CA THR A 157 8.72 7.34 -7.74
C THR A 157 8.85 6.89 -9.19
N VAL A 158 9.82 7.46 -9.89
CA VAL A 158 10.19 6.97 -11.23
C VAL A 158 10.66 5.51 -11.13
N GLY A 159 10.14 4.66 -12.00
CA GLY A 159 10.39 3.21 -11.97
C GLY A 159 9.47 2.41 -11.05
N ASP A 160 8.45 3.03 -10.46
CA ASP A 160 7.38 2.29 -9.76
C ASP A 160 6.64 1.39 -10.76
N MET A 161 6.61 0.09 -10.46
CA MET A 161 5.98 -0.91 -11.33
C MET A 161 4.47 -0.66 -11.51
N SER A 162 3.82 -0.10 -10.51
CA SER A 162 2.39 0.21 -10.58
C SER A 162 2.08 1.26 -11.67
N VAL A 163 3.03 2.14 -11.97
CA VAL A 163 2.86 3.15 -13.03
C VAL A 163 2.85 2.48 -14.41
N SER A 164 3.92 1.72 -14.74
CA SER A 164 4.04 1.07 -16.04
C SER A 164 3.00 -0.03 -16.25
N LEU A 165 2.78 -0.88 -15.24
CA LEU A 165 1.79 -1.96 -15.28
C LEU A 165 0.34 -1.45 -15.11
N GLY A 166 0.18 -0.24 -14.60
CA GLY A 166 -1.10 0.50 -14.58
C GLY A 166 -1.36 1.31 -15.85
N GLY A 167 -0.63 1.02 -16.94
CA GLY A 167 -0.83 1.64 -18.25
C GLY A 167 -0.47 3.13 -18.32
N ALA A 168 0.39 3.61 -17.41
CA ALA A 168 0.73 5.02 -17.30
C ALA A 168 2.21 5.31 -17.60
N THR A 169 2.50 6.56 -17.92
CA THR A 169 3.83 7.06 -18.27
C THR A 169 4.07 8.42 -17.60
N ALA A 170 5.24 9.01 -17.82
CA ALA A 170 5.54 10.38 -17.38
C ALA A 170 4.52 11.41 -17.91
N LEU A 171 3.98 11.19 -19.11
CA LEU A 171 2.95 12.04 -19.70
C LEU A 171 1.66 12.03 -18.85
N SER A 172 1.30 10.90 -18.26
CA SER A 172 0.12 10.80 -17.40
C SER A 172 0.20 11.74 -16.20
N PHE A 173 1.41 11.94 -15.63
CA PHE A 173 1.62 12.89 -14.53
C PHE A 173 1.49 14.33 -15.00
N GLN A 174 1.99 14.66 -16.18
CA GLN A 174 1.82 16.01 -16.78
C GLN A 174 0.35 16.31 -17.03
N GLN A 175 -0.38 15.38 -17.62
CA GLN A 175 -1.82 15.49 -17.87
C GLN A 175 -2.60 15.64 -16.57
N MET A 176 -2.23 14.88 -15.52
CA MET A 176 -2.86 14.94 -14.20
C MET A 176 -2.72 16.34 -13.59
N LEU A 177 -1.52 16.92 -13.57
CA LEU A 177 -1.31 18.26 -13.02
C LEU A 177 -2.03 19.33 -13.83
N ALA A 178 -1.97 19.25 -15.16
CA ALA A 178 -2.67 20.18 -16.03
C ALA A 178 -4.20 20.13 -15.81
N ALA A 179 -4.78 18.93 -15.68
CA ALA A 179 -6.19 18.77 -15.38
C ALA A 179 -6.55 19.33 -14.00
N ALA A 180 -5.74 19.05 -12.98
CA ALA A 180 -5.96 19.57 -11.63
C ALA A 180 -6.00 21.11 -11.61
N LEU A 181 -5.09 21.77 -12.34
CA LEU A 181 -5.04 23.23 -12.49
C LEU A 181 -6.23 23.81 -13.25
N ASN A 182 -6.61 23.19 -14.37
CA ASN A 182 -7.66 23.68 -15.26
C ASN A 182 -9.07 23.47 -14.69
N GLU A 183 -9.29 22.33 -14.04
CA GLU A 183 -10.58 21.95 -13.47
C GLU A 183 -10.87 22.66 -12.14
N ASN A 184 -9.82 23.21 -11.49
CA ASN A 184 -9.95 23.88 -10.20
C ASN A 184 -9.23 25.24 -10.21
N PRO A 185 -9.76 26.24 -10.98
CA PRO A 185 -9.06 27.51 -11.25
C PRO A 185 -8.80 28.35 -9.99
N GLU A 186 -9.64 28.23 -8.96
CA GLU A 186 -9.54 28.99 -7.71
C GLU A 186 -8.79 28.23 -6.59
N ALA A 187 -8.53 26.94 -6.77
CA ALA A 187 -7.96 26.10 -5.73
C ALA A 187 -6.43 26.18 -5.68
N THR A 188 -5.88 25.92 -4.49
CA THR A 188 -4.47 25.59 -4.31
C THR A 188 -4.24 24.12 -4.62
N ILE A 189 -3.27 23.82 -5.48
CA ILE A 189 -2.89 22.48 -5.90
C ILE A 189 -1.69 22.02 -5.03
N TYR A 190 -1.95 21.10 -4.13
CA TYR A 190 -0.92 20.52 -3.29
C TYR A 190 -0.36 19.25 -3.94
N VAL A 191 0.90 19.27 -4.33
CA VAL A 191 1.59 18.10 -4.89
C VAL A 191 2.33 17.38 -3.78
N LYS A 192 1.84 16.21 -3.38
CA LYS A 192 2.49 15.39 -2.35
C LYS A 192 3.59 14.54 -2.98
N THR A 193 4.82 14.84 -2.65
CA THR A 193 5.98 14.05 -3.09
C THR A 193 6.08 12.76 -2.29
N HIS A 194 6.56 11.68 -2.96
CA HIS A 194 6.81 10.41 -2.30
C HIS A 194 7.94 10.55 -1.26
N PRO A 195 7.89 9.86 -0.10
CA PRO A 195 8.93 9.96 0.93
C PRO A 195 10.36 9.67 0.42
N GLU A 196 10.53 8.68 -0.47
CA GLU A 196 11.83 8.37 -1.08
C GLU A 196 12.33 9.46 -2.05
N VAL A 197 11.43 10.27 -2.60
CA VAL A 197 11.78 11.45 -3.40
C VAL A 197 12.19 12.60 -2.49
N SER A 198 11.43 12.86 -1.42
CA SER A 198 11.74 13.89 -0.45
C SER A 198 13.08 13.65 0.26
N SER A 199 13.46 12.38 0.48
CA SER A 199 14.75 11.98 1.07
C SER A 199 15.91 11.93 0.06
N GLY A 200 15.67 12.19 -1.22
CA GLY A 200 16.70 12.17 -2.27
C GLY A 200 17.13 10.76 -2.73
N HIS A 201 16.48 9.70 -2.26
CA HIS A 201 16.83 8.33 -2.64
C HIS A 201 16.33 7.93 -4.03
N LYS A 202 15.26 8.57 -4.51
CA LYS A 202 14.68 8.35 -5.84
C LYS A 202 14.23 9.66 -6.46
N SER A 203 14.02 9.65 -7.78
CA SER A 203 13.39 10.75 -8.51
C SER A 203 11.87 10.57 -8.53
N GLY A 204 11.14 11.68 -8.45
CA GLY A 204 9.71 11.77 -8.71
C GLY A 204 9.43 12.36 -10.09
N TYR A 205 8.17 12.39 -10.47
CA TYR A 205 7.74 12.99 -11.74
C TYR A 205 7.59 14.52 -11.64
N TYR A 206 7.51 15.07 -10.43
CA TYR A 206 7.36 16.51 -10.16
C TYR A 206 8.59 17.11 -9.47
N SER A 207 9.80 16.68 -9.83
CA SER A 207 11.05 17.25 -9.30
C SER A 207 11.21 18.73 -9.68
N MET A 208 10.69 19.13 -10.84
CA MET A 208 10.58 20.53 -11.30
C MET A 208 9.13 20.79 -11.71
N VAL A 209 8.38 21.49 -10.89
CA VAL A 209 7.02 21.91 -11.19
C VAL A 209 7.04 23.28 -11.87
N ALA A 210 6.14 23.46 -12.83
CA ALA A 210 5.92 24.76 -13.47
C ALA A 210 5.66 25.87 -12.43
N SER A 211 6.05 27.09 -12.75
CA SER A 211 5.97 28.29 -11.89
C SER A 211 4.54 28.83 -11.74
N ASP A 212 3.55 27.97 -11.47
CA ASP A 212 2.20 28.41 -11.12
C ASP A 212 2.15 28.69 -9.62
N ALA A 213 1.78 29.90 -9.24
CA ALA A 213 1.70 30.33 -7.85
C ALA A 213 0.71 29.53 -6.99
N ARG A 214 -0.24 28.82 -7.62
CA ARG A 214 -1.21 27.97 -6.95
C ARG A 214 -0.65 26.59 -6.62
N VAL A 215 0.51 26.19 -7.15
CA VAL A 215 1.11 24.88 -6.91
C VAL A 215 2.03 24.94 -5.71
N VAL A 216 1.79 24.05 -4.75
CA VAL A 216 2.56 23.90 -3.52
C VAL A 216 3.12 22.48 -3.42
N LEU A 217 4.45 22.33 -3.39
CA LEU A 217 5.08 21.02 -3.18
C LEU A 217 5.12 20.67 -1.70
N LEU A 218 4.45 19.58 -1.32
CA LEU A 218 4.46 19.02 0.03
C LEU A 218 5.55 17.95 0.14
N ARG A 219 6.70 18.30 0.70
CA ARG A 219 7.85 17.40 0.91
C ARG A 219 7.92 16.85 2.33
N GLU A 220 7.26 17.51 3.28
CA GLU A 220 7.24 17.11 4.68
C GLU A 220 6.57 15.73 4.84
N PRO A 221 7.08 14.90 5.76
CA PRO A 221 6.40 13.68 6.14
C PRO A 221 5.01 13.99 6.70
N ALA A 222 4.00 13.38 6.14
CA ALA A 222 2.64 13.52 6.64
C ALA A 222 1.89 12.19 6.50
N ASN A 223 1.07 11.90 7.49
CA ASN A 223 0.15 10.77 7.41
C ASN A 223 -0.85 10.99 6.24
N PRO A 224 -1.01 10.02 5.33
CA PRO A 224 -1.84 10.18 4.16
C PRO A 224 -3.28 10.59 4.47
N LEU A 225 -3.97 9.89 5.39
CA LEU A 225 -5.36 10.17 5.72
C LEU A 225 -5.53 11.51 6.42
N SER A 226 -4.56 11.93 7.27
CA SER A 226 -4.61 13.25 7.89
C SER A 226 -4.48 14.39 6.89
N LEU A 227 -3.71 14.18 5.80
CA LEU A 227 -3.60 15.12 4.70
C LEU A 227 -4.88 15.11 3.84
N ILE A 228 -5.34 13.92 3.44
CA ILE A 228 -6.53 13.72 2.61
C ILE A 228 -7.78 14.33 3.28
N ALA A 229 -7.91 14.23 4.60
CA ALA A 229 -9.03 14.80 5.34
C ALA A 229 -9.16 16.32 5.15
N ARG A 230 -8.05 17.00 4.83
CA ARG A 230 -7.98 18.45 4.61
C ARG A 230 -8.13 18.87 3.15
N MET A 231 -8.38 17.92 2.25
CA MET A 231 -8.49 18.13 0.80
C MET A 231 -9.94 18.01 0.35
N ASP A 232 -10.27 18.67 -0.76
CA ASP A 232 -11.61 18.60 -1.36
C ASP A 232 -11.65 17.52 -2.45
N ARG A 233 -10.56 17.31 -3.18
CA ARG A 233 -10.44 16.35 -4.27
C ARG A 233 -9.01 15.82 -4.39
N VAL A 234 -8.86 14.60 -4.91
CA VAL A 234 -7.55 13.95 -5.06
C VAL A 234 -7.37 13.47 -6.51
N TYR A 235 -6.20 13.74 -7.07
CA TYR A 235 -5.76 13.29 -8.39
C TYR A 235 -4.59 12.32 -8.23
N VAL A 236 -4.68 11.18 -8.91
CA VAL A 236 -3.67 10.12 -8.84
C VAL A 236 -3.38 9.54 -10.22
N VAL A 237 -2.21 8.94 -10.38
CA VAL A 237 -1.97 8.05 -11.51
C VAL A 237 -2.35 6.63 -11.09
N THR A 238 -1.58 5.97 -10.21
CA THR A 238 -1.87 4.61 -9.73
C THR A 238 -1.68 4.44 -8.23
N SER A 239 -1.48 5.53 -7.51
CA SER A 239 -1.19 5.52 -6.07
C SER A 239 -2.33 4.93 -5.25
N THR A 240 -2.00 4.11 -4.25
CA THR A 240 -2.97 3.61 -3.25
C THR A 240 -3.58 4.72 -2.40
N MET A 241 -2.96 5.91 -2.31
CA MET A 241 -3.55 7.08 -1.66
C MET A 241 -4.88 7.51 -2.31
N GLY A 242 -5.11 7.19 -3.59
CA GLY A 242 -6.41 7.40 -4.23
C GLY A 242 -7.51 6.55 -3.58
N PHE A 243 -7.22 5.31 -3.24
CA PHE A 243 -8.19 4.48 -2.52
C PHE A 243 -8.41 4.96 -1.08
N GLU A 244 -7.36 5.39 -0.39
CA GLU A 244 -7.47 6.03 0.93
C GLU A 244 -8.34 7.30 0.88
N ALA A 245 -8.27 8.05 -0.24
CA ALA A 245 -9.14 9.20 -0.46
C ALA A 245 -10.61 8.80 -0.68
N LEU A 246 -10.88 7.75 -1.43
CA LEU A 246 -12.23 7.19 -1.57
C LEU A 246 -12.80 6.75 -0.22
N LEU A 247 -12.01 6.07 0.62
CA LEU A 247 -12.40 5.69 1.98
C LEU A 247 -12.76 6.92 2.85
N ALA A 248 -12.04 8.03 2.66
CA ALA A 248 -12.31 9.30 3.33
C ALA A 248 -13.45 10.12 2.68
N GLY A 249 -14.19 9.53 1.72
CA GLY A 249 -15.30 10.19 1.03
C GLY A 249 -14.90 11.30 0.06
N LYS A 250 -13.64 11.33 -0.40
CA LYS A 250 -13.16 12.35 -1.33
C LYS A 250 -13.30 11.90 -2.78
N PRO A 251 -13.72 12.79 -3.70
CA PRO A 251 -13.70 12.51 -5.13
C PRO A 251 -12.27 12.24 -5.61
N VAL A 252 -12.11 11.21 -6.44
CA VAL A 252 -10.80 10.78 -6.97
C VAL A 252 -10.84 10.72 -8.49
N THR A 253 -9.85 11.36 -9.12
CA THR A 253 -9.62 11.31 -10.57
C THR A 253 -8.34 10.52 -10.85
N CYS A 254 -8.41 9.49 -11.72
CA CYS A 254 -7.32 8.58 -12.05
C CYS A 254 -6.77 8.84 -13.46
N PHE A 255 -5.44 8.99 -13.59
CA PHE A 255 -4.72 9.15 -14.85
C PHE A 255 -3.90 7.91 -15.24
N GLY A 256 -4.15 6.80 -14.60
CA GLY A 256 -3.70 5.45 -14.87
C GLY A 256 -4.79 4.48 -14.47
N THR A 257 -4.42 3.20 -14.34
CA THR A 257 -5.37 2.12 -14.04
C THR A 257 -5.02 1.43 -12.72
N PRO A 258 -5.20 2.08 -11.56
CA PRO A 258 -5.07 1.40 -10.28
C PRO A 258 -6.17 0.33 -10.11
N TRP A 259 -6.00 -0.57 -9.15
CA TRP A 259 -6.92 -1.67 -8.93
C TRP A 259 -8.36 -1.25 -8.61
N TYR A 260 -8.55 -0.05 -8.05
CA TYR A 260 -9.86 0.51 -7.68
C TYR A 260 -10.52 1.35 -8.79
N ALA A 261 -9.83 1.60 -9.91
CA ALA A 261 -10.39 2.29 -11.07
C ALA A 261 -11.19 1.34 -11.98
N GLY A 262 -12.11 1.88 -12.77
CA GLY A 262 -12.93 1.08 -13.71
C GLY A 262 -14.15 0.39 -13.10
N TRP A 263 -14.48 0.68 -11.85
CA TRP A 263 -15.62 0.10 -11.14
C TRP A 263 -16.75 1.10 -10.87
N GLY A 264 -16.63 2.33 -11.39
CA GLY A 264 -17.63 3.40 -11.21
C GLY A 264 -17.46 4.24 -9.94
N ALA A 265 -16.42 3.97 -9.13
CA ALA A 265 -16.13 4.73 -7.89
C ALA A 265 -15.19 5.92 -8.13
N THR A 266 -14.56 6.03 -9.28
CA THR A 266 -13.55 7.03 -9.66
C THR A 266 -13.90 7.70 -10.98
N ASP A 267 -13.37 8.91 -11.19
CA ASP A 267 -13.33 9.56 -12.49
C ASP A 267 -12.08 9.07 -13.25
N ASP A 268 -12.31 8.18 -14.22
CA ASP A 268 -11.24 7.44 -14.90
C ASP A 268 -10.92 8.06 -16.26
N ARG A 269 -9.75 8.71 -16.38
CA ARG A 269 -9.36 9.45 -17.59
C ARG A 269 -8.63 8.59 -18.61
N ASN A 270 -7.72 7.71 -18.19
CA ASN A 270 -6.82 6.98 -19.08
C ASN A 270 -6.90 5.45 -18.89
N ILE A 271 -8.08 4.91 -18.64
CA ILE A 271 -8.27 3.47 -18.58
C ILE A 271 -8.19 2.84 -19.97
N ALA A 272 -7.34 1.83 -20.16
CA ALA A 272 -7.23 1.07 -21.39
C ALA A 272 -8.56 0.34 -21.74
N ALA A 273 -8.85 0.21 -23.02
CA ALA A 273 -10.09 -0.43 -23.51
C ALA A 273 -10.21 -1.87 -23.01
N GLU A 274 -9.11 -2.61 -22.97
CA GLU A 274 -9.03 -4.00 -22.51
C GLU A 274 -9.41 -4.13 -21.02
N VAL A 275 -9.09 -3.13 -20.20
CA VAL A 275 -9.49 -3.09 -18.78
C VAL A 275 -10.99 -2.81 -18.66
N ARG A 276 -11.51 -1.87 -19.46
CA ARG A 276 -12.96 -1.57 -19.48
C ARG A 276 -13.79 -2.80 -19.86
N THR A 277 -13.30 -3.62 -20.78
CA THR A 277 -13.99 -4.87 -21.19
C THR A 277 -13.87 -5.98 -20.14
N ARG A 278 -12.84 -5.95 -19.29
CA ARG A 278 -12.69 -6.94 -18.20
C ARG A 278 -13.44 -6.55 -16.93
N ARG A 279 -13.44 -5.24 -16.54
CA ARG A 279 -14.10 -4.74 -15.32
C ARG A 279 -15.56 -4.41 -15.64
N VAL A 280 -16.39 -5.43 -15.64
CA VAL A 280 -17.78 -5.36 -16.15
C VAL A 280 -18.83 -5.00 -15.11
N ARG A 281 -18.43 -4.90 -13.84
CA ARG A 281 -19.35 -4.58 -12.73
C ARG A 281 -19.10 -3.17 -12.20
N SER A 282 -20.17 -2.50 -11.75
CA SER A 282 -20.04 -1.36 -10.85
C SER A 282 -19.84 -1.86 -9.42
N ARG A 283 -18.97 -1.19 -8.66
CA ARG A 283 -18.68 -1.51 -7.26
C ARG A 283 -18.64 -0.24 -6.43
N SER A 284 -19.33 -0.26 -5.30
CA SER A 284 -19.23 0.78 -4.29
C SER A 284 -17.83 0.81 -3.66
N VAL A 285 -17.45 1.94 -3.06
CA VAL A 285 -16.20 2.06 -2.29
C VAL A 285 -16.14 1.01 -1.18
N ARG A 286 -17.28 0.70 -0.56
CA ARG A 286 -17.39 -0.31 0.50
C ARG A 286 -17.11 -1.73 -0.04
N GLU A 287 -17.67 -2.10 -1.19
CA GLU A 287 -17.38 -3.41 -1.82
C GLU A 287 -15.90 -3.51 -2.24
N LEU A 288 -15.32 -2.43 -2.76
CA LEU A 288 -13.88 -2.36 -3.07
C LEU A 288 -13.04 -2.56 -1.81
N PHE A 289 -13.44 -1.93 -0.69
CA PHE A 289 -12.75 -2.09 0.60
C PHE A 289 -12.82 -3.52 1.11
N ILE A 290 -14.00 -4.12 1.12
CA ILE A 290 -14.18 -5.51 1.55
C ILE A 290 -13.34 -6.46 0.70
N ALA A 291 -13.41 -6.32 -0.62
CA ALA A 291 -12.64 -7.16 -1.53
C ALA A 291 -11.14 -7.06 -1.28
N ALA A 292 -10.59 -5.86 -1.20
CA ALA A 292 -9.15 -5.66 -1.11
C ALA A 292 -8.60 -5.88 0.31
N TYR A 293 -9.26 -5.31 1.32
CA TYR A 293 -8.73 -5.31 2.69
C TYR A 293 -9.15 -6.54 3.49
N LEU A 294 -10.35 -7.11 3.27
CA LEU A 294 -10.83 -8.21 4.09
C LEU A 294 -10.70 -9.58 3.40
N SER A 295 -10.95 -9.65 2.10
CA SER A 295 -10.92 -10.93 1.38
C SER A 295 -9.57 -11.23 0.72
N TYR A 296 -8.99 -10.26 0.00
CA TYR A 296 -7.75 -10.44 -0.75
C TYR A 296 -6.48 -10.31 0.11
N SER A 297 -6.49 -9.46 1.14
CA SER A 297 -5.39 -9.31 2.08
C SER A 297 -5.42 -10.37 3.17
N ARG A 298 -4.25 -10.85 3.56
CA ARG A 298 -4.03 -11.76 4.67
C ARG A 298 -3.34 -11.04 5.81
N TYR A 299 -3.67 -11.40 7.03
CA TYR A 299 -3.22 -10.72 8.22
C TYR A 299 -2.55 -11.67 9.20
N LEU A 300 -1.55 -11.15 9.90
CA LEU A 300 -0.92 -11.77 11.05
C LEU A 300 -1.61 -11.26 12.31
N ASN A 301 -1.93 -12.14 13.25
CA ASN A 301 -2.18 -11.73 14.61
C ASN A 301 -0.80 -11.52 15.30
N PRO A 302 -0.42 -10.26 15.63
CA PRO A 302 0.92 -9.96 16.15
C PRO A 302 1.18 -10.56 17.55
N GLU A 303 0.13 -10.81 18.33
CA GLU A 303 0.23 -11.35 19.69
C GLU A 303 0.49 -12.86 19.66
N THR A 304 -0.31 -13.60 18.90
CA THR A 304 -0.21 -15.06 18.80
C THR A 304 0.78 -15.53 17.75
N ARG A 305 1.18 -14.64 16.81
CA ARG A 305 2.05 -14.94 15.66
C ARG A 305 1.45 -15.94 14.66
N GLN A 306 0.15 -16.11 14.73
CA GLN A 306 -0.65 -16.96 13.84
C GLN A 306 -1.41 -16.12 12.82
N THR A 307 -2.13 -16.79 11.92
CA THR A 307 -3.07 -16.12 11.02
C THR A 307 -4.12 -15.35 11.83
N GLY A 308 -4.36 -14.11 11.45
CA GLY A 308 -5.32 -13.21 12.06
C GLY A 308 -6.23 -12.57 11.02
N ASP A 309 -6.85 -11.47 11.41
CA ASP A 309 -7.67 -10.61 10.57
C ASP A 309 -7.26 -9.14 10.71
N ILE A 310 -7.95 -8.26 10.01
CA ILE A 310 -7.66 -6.83 10.01
C ILE A 310 -7.78 -6.19 11.40
N SER A 311 -8.69 -6.69 12.27
CA SER A 311 -8.93 -6.12 13.60
C SER A 311 -7.71 -6.27 14.52
N HIS A 312 -7.02 -7.40 14.44
CA HIS A 312 -5.78 -7.65 15.18
C HIS A 312 -4.68 -6.65 14.79
N VAL A 313 -4.56 -6.37 13.48
CA VAL A 313 -3.56 -5.41 12.99
C VAL A 313 -3.94 -3.97 13.35
N ILE A 314 -5.20 -3.60 13.24
CA ILE A 314 -5.70 -2.27 13.67
C ILE A 314 -5.38 -2.04 15.15
N SER A 315 -5.74 -2.99 16.02
CA SER A 315 -5.51 -2.89 17.47
C SER A 315 -4.02 -2.78 17.79
N TRP A 316 -3.18 -3.55 17.09
CA TRP A 316 -1.73 -3.49 17.25
C TRP A 316 -1.14 -2.15 16.81
N LEU A 317 -1.58 -1.60 15.67
CA LEU A 317 -1.13 -0.30 15.18
C LEU A 317 -1.57 0.85 16.09
N GLU A 318 -2.77 0.76 16.65
CA GLU A 318 -3.26 1.70 17.67
C GLU A 318 -2.37 1.68 18.91
N LEU A 319 -2.04 0.48 19.41
CA LEU A 319 -1.13 0.31 20.54
C LEU A 319 0.26 0.89 20.25
N GLN A 320 0.84 0.56 19.09
CA GLN A 320 2.15 1.08 18.68
C GLN A 320 2.16 2.60 18.59
N ARG A 321 1.07 3.21 18.09
CA ARG A 321 0.94 4.67 18.02
C ARG A 321 0.89 5.29 19.41
N LYS A 322 0.09 4.73 20.33
CA LYS A 322 0.01 5.20 21.74
C LYS A 322 1.37 5.14 22.43
N ILE A 323 2.13 4.07 22.18
CA ILE A 323 3.48 3.92 22.72
C ILE A 323 4.44 4.93 22.09
N SER A 324 4.39 5.12 20.77
CA SER A 324 5.29 6.05 20.05
C SER A 324 5.12 7.51 20.50
N THR A 325 3.90 7.90 20.85
CA THR A 325 3.60 9.26 21.35
C THR A 325 4.03 9.46 22.82
N ARG A 326 4.10 8.38 23.60
CA ARG A 326 4.54 8.44 25.01
C ARG A 326 6.05 8.50 25.18
N TYR A 327 6.80 7.89 24.24
CA TYR A 327 8.25 7.71 24.33
C TYR A 327 8.90 8.28 23.07
N ASP A 328 8.94 9.60 22.98
CA ASP A 328 9.61 10.28 21.86
C ASP A 328 11.14 10.31 22.02
N ASP A 329 11.64 9.93 23.20
CA ASP A 329 13.04 9.92 23.55
C ASP A 329 13.78 8.71 22.96
N ARG A 330 15.02 8.94 22.57
CA ARG A 330 15.94 7.88 22.15
C ARG A 330 16.33 7.05 23.40
N MET A 331 16.04 5.75 23.40
CA MET A 331 16.49 4.85 24.44
C MET A 331 17.89 4.35 24.11
N ILE A 332 18.87 4.65 24.96
CA ILE A 332 20.23 4.11 24.87
C ILE A 332 20.39 3.04 25.93
N CYS A 333 20.62 1.82 25.52
CA CYS A 333 20.90 0.69 26.43
C CYS A 333 22.41 0.53 26.62
N VAL A 334 22.93 0.93 27.78
CA VAL A 334 24.35 0.83 28.13
C VAL A 334 24.58 -0.41 29.00
N GLY A 335 25.69 -1.13 28.79
CA GLY A 335 26.08 -2.27 29.61
C GLY A 335 25.37 -3.59 29.34
N PHE A 336 24.60 -3.66 28.26
CA PHE A 336 23.92 -4.89 27.86
C PHE A 336 24.85 -5.84 27.10
N ARG A 337 24.93 -7.10 27.53
CA ARG A 337 25.54 -8.15 26.71
C ARG A 337 24.61 -8.43 25.51
N ARG A 338 25.18 -8.86 24.39
CA ARG A 338 24.47 -9.10 23.11
C ARG A 338 23.20 -9.94 23.26
N TRP A 339 23.25 -11.00 24.05
CA TRP A 339 22.10 -11.88 24.32
C TRP A 339 20.95 -11.15 25.04
N LYS A 340 21.25 -10.22 25.97
CA LYS A 340 20.24 -9.40 26.65
C LYS A 340 19.61 -8.39 25.68
N ALA A 341 20.39 -7.80 24.78
CA ALA A 341 19.89 -6.92 23.75
C ALA A 341 18.94 -7.67 22.78
N GLU A 342 19.27 -8.91 22.43
CA GLU A 342 18.42 -9.77 21.58
C GLU A 342 17.09 -10.15 22.28
N ASN A 343 17.10 -10.40 23.58
CA ASN A 343 15.89 -10.71 24.34
C ASN A 343 15.01 -9.47 24.63
N LEU A 344 15.61 -8.30 24.79
CA LEU A 344 14.88 -7.06 25.01
C LEU A 344 14.33 -6.44 23.73
N ARG A 345 14.95 -6.71 22.57
CA ARG A 345 14.48 -6.20 21.28
C ARG A 345 12.99 -6.45 21.04
N PRO A 346 12.42 -7.65 21.25
CA PRO A 346 10.99 -7.86 21.08
C PRO A 346 10.14 -7.05 22.06
N MET A 347 10.61 -6.80 23.27
CA MET A 347 9.91 -6.00 24.28
C MET A 347 9.99 -4.49 23.96
N LEU A 348 11.14 -4.08 23.41
CA LEU A 348 11.38 -2.70 22.96
C LEU A 348 10.93 -2.45 21.50
N SER A 349 10.59 -3.49 20.75
CA SER A 349 10.04 -3.38 19.38
C SER A 349 8.62 -2.82 19.34
N LEU A 350 7.97 -2.71 20.49
CA LEU A 350 6.80 -1.86 20.68
C LEU A 350 7.16 -0.38 20.51
N HIS A 351 8.45 -0.03 20.65
CA HIS A 351 8.95 1.32 20.38
C HIS A 351 9.36 1.42 18.90
N PRO A 352 8.66 2.19 18.07
CA PRO A 352 8.90 2.20 16.63
C PRO A 352 10.28 2.78 16.29
N GLY A 353 11.20 1.91 16.00
CA GLY A 353 12.39 2.23 15.20
C GLY A 353 13.51 3.04 15.85
N LYS A 354 13.51 3.27 17.17
CA LYS A 354 14.54 4.09 17.84
C LYS A 354 15.50 3.31 18.77
N VAL A 355 15.45 1.98 18.78
CA VAL A 355 16.40 1.17 19.53
C VAL A 355 17.61 0.88 18.64
N LYS A 356 18.73 1.56 18.88
CA LYS A 356 20.03 1.25 18.29
C LYS A 356 20.79 0.25 19.15
#